data_fa536b134ca04a4c8db805489f421fe1
#
_entry.id   fa536b134ca04a4c8db805489f421fe1
#
_cell.length_a   1.000
_cell.length_b   1.000
_cell.length_c   1.000
_cell.angle_alpha   90.00
_cell.angle_beta   90.00
_cell.angle_gamma   90.00
#
_symmetry.space_group_name_H-M   'P 1'
#
loop_
_entity.id
_entity.type
_entity.pdbx_description
1 polymer ?
#
loop_
_entity_poly.entity_id
_entity_poly.type
_entity_poly.pdbx_seq_one_letter_code
_entity_poly.pdbx_strand_id
1 'polypeptide(L)'
;RSVAYNLVKLPVYINSINYIRQRIEASGADRVINFYELLTGLTYFLFRPSVPQICIGHQYLFLHKSFEFPKADKVSLALLKFFTVLTSLGAKERLALSFRYMKDDPQNNIRVIPPLLRKEVTLHEPYSGDYIHGYMVNAGFSENVMKWHRQHPRIPLRFFWDKWEEEPVKRVDNTLSFYQLDDVEFLRQMAGCKAYASTAGFESVCEAMYLGKPILMVPAHIEQDCNAYDAKKSGAGIISSDFNLQQLLEFAKDYHPNRDFVYWVRGAEYTLLNLLESDSSNYQQVLFNEMY
;
A
#
# COMPACT_ATOMS: atom_id res chain seq x y z
N ARG A 1 -9.14 24.09 -8.54
CA ARG A 1 -10.47 23.44 -8.51
C ARG A 1 -10.77 22.73 -7.17
N SER A 2 -9.79 22.17 -6.44
CA SER A 2 -10.07 21.33 -5.28
C SER A 2 -10.56 22.07 -4.02
N VAL A 3 -10.05 23.25 -3.67
CA VAL A 3 -10.39 23.93 -2.41
C VAL A 3 -11.81 24.48 -2.44
N ALA A 4 -12.18 25.22 -3.48
CA ALA A 4 -13.56 25.75 -3.64
C ALA A 4 -14.60 24.63 -3.72
N TYR A 5 -14.30 23.54 -4.42
CA TYR A 5 -15.16 22.36 -4.49
C TYR A 5 -15.38 21.70 -3.13
N ASN A 6 -14.32 21.57 -2.31
CA ASN A 6 -14.41 20.99 -0.99
C ASN A 6 -15.17 21.90 0.00
N LEU A 7 -15.10 23.25 -0.16
CA LEU A 7 -15.89 24.18 0.65
C LEU A 7 -17.39 24.04 0.38
N VAL A 8 -17.79 23.86 -0.89
CA VAL A 8 -19.20 23.61 -1.25
C VAL A 8 -19.70 22.28 -0.66
N LYS A 9 -18.83 21.29 -0.47
CA LYS A 9 -19.17 19.98 0.11
C LYS A 9 -19.12 19.96 1.65
N LEU A 10 -18.76 21.05 2.31
CA LEU A 10 -18.64 21.10 3.76
C LEU A 10 -19.90 20.61 4.51
N PRO A 11 -21.15 20.97 4.11
CA PRO A 11 -22.36 20.43 4.75
C PRO A 11 -22.46 18.89 4.61
N VAL A 12 -22.05 18.33 3.46
CA VAL A 12 -22.04 16.88 3.24
C VAL A 12 -21.05 16.21 4.18
N TYR A 13 -19.85 16.78 4.35
CA TYR A 13 -18.84 16.25 5.27
C TYR A 13 -19.33 16.30 6.73
N ILE A 14 -19.96 17.41 7.15
CA ILE A 14 -20.53 17.52 8.50
C ILE A 14 -21.62 16.47 8.72
N ASN A 15 -22.51 16.27 7.74
CA ASN A 15 -23.54 15.22 7.82
C ASN A 15 -22.91 13.82 7.90
N SER A 16 -21.86 13.56 7.13
CA SER A 16 -21.14 12.28 7.15
C SER A 16 -20.47 12.04 8.51
N ILE A 17 -19.82 13.04 9.09
CA ILE A 17 -19.22 12.97 10.43
C ILE A 17 -20.28 12.66 11.49
N ASN A 18 -21.43 13.34 11.45
CA ASN A 18 -22.55 13.05 12.36
C ASN A 18 -23.12 11.64 12.18
N TYR A 19 -23.23 11.18 10.92
CA TYR A 19 -23.67 9.83 10.61
C TYR A 19 -22.71 8.78 11.15
N ILE A 20 -21.40 8.95 10.95
CA ILE A 20 -20.36 8.05 11.48
C ILE A 20 -20.46 7.98 13.00
N ARG A 21 -20.60 9.13 13.69
CA ARG A 21 -20.80 9.18 15.14
C ARG A 21 -21.99 8.32 15.56
N GLN A 22 -23.17 8.57 14.98
CA GLN A 22 -24.39 7.83 15.31
C GLN A 22 -24.23 6.32 15.08
N ARG A 23 -23.55 5.94 13.98
CA ARG A 23 -23.28 4.52 13.68
C ARG A 23 -22.35 3.89 14.70
N ILE A 24 -21.31 4.57 15.14
CA ILE A 24 -20.40 4.10 16.20
C ILE A 24 -21.18 3.90 17.50
N GLU A 25 -21.94 4.91 17.94
CA GLU A 25 -22.70 4.87 19.20
C GLU A 25 -23.79 3.79 19.21
N ALA A 26 -24.42 3.54 18.06
CA ALA A 26 -25.50 2.56 17.94
C ALA A 26 -25.04 1.13 17.63
N SER A 27 -23.76 0.92 17.30
CA SER A 27 -23.26 -0.37 16.80
C SER A 27 -23.11 -1.44 17.88
N GLY A 28 -22.92 -1.03 19.15
CA GLY A 28 -22.49 -1.92 20.23
C GLY A 28 -21.11 -2.52 20.03
N ALA A 29 -20.29 -1.96 19.12
CA ALA A 29 -18.95 -2.45 18.84
C ALA A 29 -17.99 -2.13 19.98
N ASP A 30 -17.06 -3.04 20.27
CA ASP A 30 -16.01 -2.84 21.27
C ASP A 30 -14.89 -1.94 20.75
N ARG A 31 -14.73 -1.86 19.43
CA ARG A 31 -13.65 -1.11 18.75
C ARG A 31 -14.09 -0.62 17.38
N VAL A 32 -13.48 0.49 16.95
CA VAL A 32 -13.57 1.00 15.57
C VAL A 32 -12.21 0.83 14.91
N ILE A 33 -12.18 0.14 13.78
CA ILE A 33 -10.99 0.03 12.95
C ILE A 33 -11.07 1.07 11.84
N ASN A 34 -10.06 1.92 11.77
CA ASN A 34 -9.95 3.00 10.77
C ASN A 34 -8.79 2.72 9.82
N PHE A 35 -9.10 2.39 8.58
CA PHE A 35 -8.11 2.24 7.50
C PHE A 35 -7.85 3.57 6.80
N TYR A 36 -7.17 4.49 7.50
CA TYR A 36 -6.71 5.79 6.97
C TYR A 36 -7.84 6.75 6.55
N GLU A 37 -9.05 6.60 7.11
CA GLU A 37 -10.21 7.41 6.78
C GLU A 37 -10.26 8.74 7.55
N LEU A 38 -10.24 9.86 6.81
CA LEU A 38 -10.20 11.21 7.37
C LEU A 38 -11.45 11.54 8.20
N LEU A 39 -12.65 11.22 7.68
CA LEU A 39 -13.89 11.61 8.36
C LEU A 39 -14.07 10.87 9.68
N THR A 40 -13.56 9.65 9.78
CA THR A 40 -13.52 8.91 11.05
C THR A 40 -12.58 9.59 12.04
N GLY A 41 -11.37 9.97 11.64
CA GLY A 41 -10.46 10.74 12.49
C GLY A 41 -11.07 12.06 12.98
N LEU A 42 -11.73 12.81 12.09
CA LEU A 42 -12.44 14.05 12.45
C LEU A 42 -13.62 13.79 13.38
N THR A 43 -14.33 12.67 13.23
CA THR A 43 -15.42 12.28 14.13
C THR A 43 -14.90 12.08 15.55
N TYR A 44 -13.79 11.38 15.72
CA TYR A 44 -13.16 11.18 17.04
C TYR A 44 -12.61 12.47 17.65
N PHE A 45 -12.07 13.35 16.83
CA PHE A 45 -11.63 14.67 17.31
C PHE A 45 -12.78 15.53 17.84
N LEU A 46 -13.90 15.58 17.12
CA LEU A 46 -15.02 16.48 17.43
C LEU A 46 -15.91 15.92 18.53
N PHE A 47 -16.21 14.62 18.52
CA PHE A 47 -17.25 14.03 19.38
C PHE A 47 -16.72 13.08 20.45
N ARG A 48 -15.47 12.63 20.34
CA ARG A 48 -14.81 11.71 21.29
C ARG A 48 -15.67 10.51 21.67
N PRO A 49 -16.12 9.69 20.70
CA PRO A 49 -16.89 8.50 21.02
C PRO A 49 -16.21 7.64 22.09
N SER A 50 -16.99 6.98 22.95
CA SER A 50 -16.47 6.10 24.00
C SER A 50 -15.83 4.82 23.47
N VAL A 51 -16.24 4.37 22.30
CA VAL A 51 -15.66 3.20 21.61
C VAL A 51 -14.24 3.54 21.12
N PRO A 52 -13.19 2.81 21.52
CA PRO A 52 -11.82 3.14 21.13
C PRO A 52 -11.60 2.94 19.63
N GLN A 53 -10.83 3.85 19.01
CA GLN A 53 -10.39 3.76 17.61
C GLN A 53 -8.98 3.21 17.53
N ILE A 54 -8.79 2.21 16.65
CA ILE A 54 -7.47 1.72 16.22
C ILE A 54 -7.32 2.07 14.74
N CYS A 55 -6.20 2.71 14.40
CA CYS A 55 -5.92 3.11 13.04
C CYS A 55 -4.90 2.17 12.40
N ILE A 56 -5.18 1.65 11.21
CA ILE A 56 -4.30 0.72 10.47
C ILE A 56 -3.95 1.33 9.12
N GLY A 57 -2.66 1.35 8.77
CA GLY A 57 -2.20 1.81 7.46
C GLY A 57 -0.69 1.99 7.39
N HIS A 58 -0.13 1.83 6.21
CA HIS A 58 1.29 2.05 5.99
C HIS A 58 1.70 3.51 6.25
N GLN A 59 0.82 4.46 5.93
CA GLN A 59 1.06 5.89 6.07
C GLN A 59 1.38 6.30 7.50
N TYR A 60 0.91 5.56 8.51
CA TYR A 60 1.25 5.83 9.91
C TYR A 60 2.74 5.61 10.20
N LEU A 61 3.44 4.84 9.37
CA LEU A 61 4.89 4.70 9.46
C LEU A 61 5.62 6.01 9.15
N PHE A 62 5.03 6.94 8.37
CA PHE A 62 5.59 8.28 8.12
C PHE A 62 5.64 9.17 9.37
N LEU A 63 4.95 8.79 10.44
CA LEU A 63 5.01 9.47 11.74
C LEU A 63 6.03 8.82 12.69
N HIS A 64 6.57 7.65 12.33
CA HIS A 64 7.53 6.92 13.15
C HIS A 64 8.89 7.65 13.18
N LYS A 65 9.50 7.80 14.36
CA LYS A 65 10.76 8.55 14.55
C LYS A 65 11.94 8.02 13.72
N SER A 66 11.96 6.73 13.43
CA SER A 66 13.03 6.09 12.65
C SER A 66 12.69 5.91 11.18
N PHE A 67 11.59 6.49 10.67
CA PHE A 67 11.27 6.42 9.26
C PHE A 67 12.17 7.37 8.48
N GLU A 68 12.82 6.85 7.44
CA GLU A 68 13.69 7.62 6.57
C GLU A 68 12.95 8.01 5.29
N PHE A 69 12.91 9.31 5.03
CA PHE A 69 12.24 9.88 3.86
C PHE A 69 13.18 9.99 2.66
N PRO A 70 12.66 9.85 1.43
CA PRO A 70 13.40 10.20 0.23
C PRO A 70 13.73 11.71 0.22
N LYS A 71 14.64 12.11 -0.66
CA LYS A 71 14.81 13.53 -0.98
C LYS A 71 13.57 14.02 -1.71
N ALA A 72 12.78 14.86 -1.05
CA ALA A 72 11.53 15.37 -1.56
C ALA A 72 11.29 16.81 -1.08
N ASP A 73 10.29 17.47 -1.67
CA ASP A 73 9.85 18.77 -1.24
C ASP A 73 9.33 18.74 0.21
N LYS A 74 9.88 19.64 1.05
CA LYS A 74 9.56 19.71 2.48
C LYS A 74 8.11 20.05 2.76
N VAL A 75 7.49 20.86 1.90
CA VAL A 75 6.07 21.25 2.04
C VAL A 75 5.18 20.05 1.77
N SER A 76 5.43 19.31 0.70
CA SER A 76 4.69 18.10 0.36
C SER A 76 4.80 17.03 1.45
N LEU A 77 5.99 16.83 2.01
CA LEU A 77 6.20 15.92 3.16
C LEU A 77 5.47 16.40 4.42
N ALA A 78 5.47 17.70 4.70
CA ALA A 78 4.76 18.25 5.86
C ALA A 78 3.24 18.10 5.70
N LEU A 79 2.71 18.33 4.50
CA LEU A 79 1.29 18.13 4.19
C LEU A 79 0.89 16.66 4.29
N LEU A 80 1.72 15.74 3.78
CA LEU A 80 1.50 14.30 3.91
C LEU A 80 1.42 13.88 5.39
N LYS A 81 2.40 14.29 6.21
CA LYS A 81 2.41 14.02 7.65
C LYS A 81 1.20 14.64 8.36
N PHE A 82 0.87 15.88 8.03
CA PHE A 82 -0.29 16.57 8.60
C PHE A 82 -1.58 15.82 8.29
N PHE A 83 -1.79 15.42 7.02
CA PHE A 83 -2.95 14.62 6.64
C PHE A 83 -2.98 13.27 7.38
N THR A 84 -1.83 12.60 7.51
CA THR A 84 -1.71 11.33 8.27
C THR A 84 -2.10 11.51 9.75
N VAL A 85 -1.72 12.63 10.38
CA VAL A 85 -2.17 12.95 11.73
C VAL A 85 -3.69 13.14 11.78
N LEU A 86 -4.27 13.86 10.81
CA LEU A 86 -5.72 14.10 10.77
C LEU A 86 -6.54 12.81 10.68
N THR A 87 -6.08 11.82 9.89
CA THR A 87 -6.78 10.53 9.75
C THR A 87 -6.79 9.71 11.05
N SER A 88 -5.89 9.99 11.98
CA SER A 88 -5.74 9.25 13.23
C SER A 88 -6.00 10.08 14.50
N LEU A 89 -6.72 11.19 14.37
CA LEU A 89 -7.12 11.99 15.53
C LEU A 89 -7.98 11.14 16.48
N GLY A 90 -7.65 11.19 17.77
CA GLY A 90 -8.36 10.42 18.81
C GLY A 90 -8.11 8.90 18.77
N ALA A 91 -7.16 8.42 17.96
CA ALA A 91 -6.79 7.02 17.95
C ALA A 91 -6.17 6.57 19.27
N LYS A 92 -6.64 5.43 19.81
CA LYS A 92 -6.01 4.74 20.93
C LYS A 92 -4.62 4.25 20.53
N GLU A 93 -4.48 3.77 19.28
CA GLU A 93 -3.25 3.22 18.75
C GLU A 93 -3.21 3.33 17.22
N ARG A 94 -1.99 3.44 16.67
CA ARG A 94 -1.69 3.38 15.23
C ARG A 94 -0.91 2.12 14.94
N LEU A 95 -1.48 1.23 14.13
CA LEU A 95 -0.83 0.04 13.62
C LEU A 95 -0.24 0.36 12.25
N ALA A 96 1.07 0.58 12.20
CA ALA A 96 1.78 0.96 11.00
C ALA A 96 2.22 -0.29 10.24
N LEU A 97 1.65 -0.52 9.05
CA LEU A 97 2.07 -1.60 8.16
C LEU A 97 3.48 -1.31 7.60
N SER A 98 4.38 -2.29 7.66
CA SER A 98 5.77 -2.10 7.25
C SER A 98 6.29 -3.22 6.38
N PHE A 99 7.16 -2.88 5.39
CA PHE A 99 7.88 -3.86 4.57
C PHE A 99 8.90 -4.70 5.35
N ARG A 100 9.22 -4.32 6.57
CA ARG A 100 10.18 -5.02 7.43
C ARG A 100 9.86 -4.81 8.90
N TYR A 101 10.38 -5.67 9.73
CA TYR A 101 10.33 -5.46 11.17
C TYR A 101 11.02 -4.15 11.57
N MET A 102 10.35 -3.36 12.37
CA MET A 102 10.88 -2.17 13.06
C MET A 102 10.38 -2.18 14.50
N LYS A 103 11.17 -1.62 15.42
CA LYS A 103 10.72 -1.46 16.81
C LYS A 103 9.56 -0.47 16.88
N ASP A 104 8.64 -0.70 17.77
CA ASP A 104 7.53 0.22 18.04
C ASP A 104 8.04 1.63 18.42
N ASP A 105 7.20 2.63 18.19
CA ASP A 105 7.42 4.01 18.61
C ASP A 105 6.33 4.47 19.58
N PRO A 106 6.47 4.14 20.91
CA PRO A 106 5.45 4.50 21.90
C PRO A 106 5.23 6.00 22.06
N GLN A 107 6.26 6.83 21.76
CA GLN A 107 6.14 8.27 21.85
C GLN A 107 5.14 8.84 20.84
N ASN A 108 5.04 8.21 19.66
CA ASN A 108 4.08 8.57 18.62
C ASN A 108 2.86 7.63 18.60
N ASN A 109 2.72 6.78 19.62
CA ASN A 109 1.63 5.80 19.73
C ASN A 109 1.52 4.90 18.47
N ILE A 110 2.66 4.37 18.03
CA ILE A 110 2.78 3.53 16.81
C ILE A 110 3.30 2.15 17.19
N ARG A 111 2.56 1.12 16.79
CA ARG A 111 3.05 -0.26 16.69
C ARG A 111 3.30 -0.61 15.24
N VAL A 112 4.41 -1.28 15.00
CA VAL A 112 4.79 -1.71 13.65
C VAL A 112 4.33 -3.16 13.46
N ILE A 113 3.53 -3.38 12.43
CA ILE A 113 2.97 -4.70 12.12
C ILE A 113 3.27 -5.09 10.66
N PRO A 114 3.20 -6.40 10.35
CA PRO A 114 3.33 -6.87 8.98
C PRO A 114 2.25 -6.31 8.04
N PRO A 115 2.50 -6.24 6.73
CA PRO A 115 1.46 -5.96 5.74
C PRO A 115 0.34 -6.99 5.81
N LEU A 116 -0.89 -6.50 5.61
CA LEU A 116 -2.08 -7.35 5.50
C LEU A 116 -2.30 -7.68 4.03
N LEU A 117 -1.90 -8.87 3.61
CA LEU A 117 -2.12 -9.32 2.24
C LEU A 117 -3.49 -9.97 2.06
N ARG A 118 -4.02 -9.85 0.85
CA ARG A 118 -5.21 -10.61 0.45
C ARG A 118 -4.90 -12.10 0.52
N LYS A 119 -5.86 -12.89 1.02
CA LYS A 119 -5.71 -14.35 1.15
C LYS A 119 -5.38 -15.02 -0.18
N GLU A 120 -5.92 -14.51 -1.26
CA GLU A 120 -5.73 -15.01 -2.62
C GLU A 120 -4.25 -14.99 -3.04
N VAL A 121 -3.46 -14.02 -2.57
CA VAL A 121 -2.00 -13.97 -2.84
C VAL A 121 -1.31 -15.22 -2.34
N THR A 122 -1.69 -15.72 -1.16
CA THR A 122 -1.06 -16.88 -0.53
C THR A 122 -1.45 -18.21 -1.18
N LEU A 123 -2.48 -18.21 -2.01
CA LEU A 123 -2.96 -19.40 -2.74
C LEU A 123 -2.23 -19.60 -4.08
N HIS A 124 -1.53 -18.59 -4.56
CA HIS A 124 -0.80 -18.70 -5.82
C HIS A 124 0.62 -19.22 -5.60
N GLU A 125 0.98 -20.25 -6.37
CA GLU A 125 2.37 -20.68 -6.52
C GLU A 125 3.06 -19.81 -7.57
N PRO A 126 4.09 -19.01 -7.19
CA PRO A 126 4.75 -18.13 -8.14
C PRO A 126 5.63 -18.92 -9.11
N TYR A 127 5.60 -18.54 -10.38
CA TYR A 127 6.51 -19.03 -11.40
C TYR A 127 7.01 -17.89 -12.29
N SER A 128 8.12 -18.08 -12.99
CA SER A 128 8.67 -17.07 -13.88
C SER A 128 8.26 -17.37 -15.33
N GLY A 129 7.23 -16.68 -15.79
CA GLY A 129 6.81 -16.68 -17.21
C GLY A 129 7.70 -15.79 -18.08
N ASP A 130 7.23 -15.48 -19.28
CA ASP A 130 7.94 -14.72 -20.31
C ASP A 130 7.53 -13.25 -20.41
N TYR A 131 6.55 -12.80 -19.62
CA TYR A 131 5.96 -11.45 -19.70
C TYR A 131 6.27 -10.57 -18.49
N ILE A 132 6.24 -9.27 -18.72
CA ILE A 132 6.23 -8.26 -17.65
C ILE A 132 4.77 -7.94 -17.33
N HIS A 133 4.42 -8.03 -16.05
CA HIS A 133 3.16 -7.57 -15.51
C HIS A 133 3.30 -6.14 -14.98
N GLY A 134 2.28 -5.30 -15.13
CA GLY A 134 2.35 -3.95 -14.62
C GLY A 134 1.00 -3.38 -14.17
N TYR A 135 1.09 -2.32 -13.33
CA TYR A 135 -0.05 -1.54 -12.89
C TYR A 135 0.24 -0.04 -12.95
N MET A 136 -0.69 0.71 -13.48
CA MET A 136 -0.62 2.17 -13.57
C MET A 136 -1.86 2.80 -12.95
N VAL A 137 -1.66 3.56 -11.89
CA VAL A 137 -2.73 4.36 -11.24
C VAL A 137 -3.24 5.49 -12.14
N ASN A 138 -2.46 5.88 -13.13
CA ASN A 138 -2.81 6.92 -14.10
C ASN A 138 -2.51 6.41 -15.52
N ALA A 139 -3.56 6.40 -16.35
CA ALA A 139 -3.45 5.99 -17.75
C ALA A 139 -2.47 6.84 -18.59
N GLY A 140 -2.06 8.03 -18.12
CA GLY A 140 -1.02 8.84 -18.76
C GLY A 140 0.33 8.13 -18.92
N PHE A 141 0.64 7.19 -18.04
CA PHE A 141 1.84 6.35 -18.15
C PHE A 141 1.79 5.33 -19.29
N SER A 142 0.61 5.08 -19.89
CA SER A 142 0.47 4.13 -21.01
C SER A 142 1.32 4.52 -22.22
N GLU A 143 1.53 5.81 -22.46
CA GLU A 143 2.38 6.29 -23.57
C GLU A 143 3.83 5.91 -23.36
N ASN A 144 4.33 5.94 -22.12
CA ASN A 144 5.70 5.50 -21.80
C ASN A 144 5.85 4.01 -22.07
N VAL A 145 4.88 3.19 -21.65
CA VAL A 145 4.87 1.75 -21.91
C VAL A 145 4.81 1.46 -23.41
N MET A 146 3.91 2.13 -24.15
CA MET A 146 3.81 1.98 -25.61
C MET A 146 5.09 2.43 -26.34
N LYS A 147 5.73 3.53 -25.88
CA LYS A 147 6.99 4.00 -26.45
C LYS A 147 8.11 2.98 -26.26
N TRP A 148 8.22 2.42 -25.06
CA TRP A 148 9.20 1.38 -24.78
C TRP A 148 8.92 0.11 -25.60
N HIS A 149 7.65 -0.31 -25.67
CA HIS A 149 7.22 -1.50 -26.40
C HIS A 149 7.55 -1.41 -27.93
N ARG A 150 7.36 -0.25 -28.55
CA ARG A 150 7.75 -0.07 -29.97
C ARG A 150 9.23 -0.36 -30.25
N GLN A 151 10.09 -0.17 -29.25
CA GLN A 151 11.53 -0.50 -29.36
C GLN A 151 11.82 -1.97 -29.01
N HIS A 152 10.91 -2.64 -28.30
CA HIS A 152 11.06 -3.99 -27.78
C HIS A 152 9.83 -4.88 -28.10
N PRO A 153 9.38 -5.00 -29.37
CA PRO A 153 8.09 -5.56 -29.72
C PRO A 153 7.96 -7.08 -29.46
N ARG A 154 9.06 -7.76 -29.11
CA ARG A 154 9.07 -9.20 -28.82
C ARG A 154 8.86 -9.53 -27.36
N ILE A 155 8.87 -8.52 -26.45
CA ILE A 155 8.71 -8.74 -25.02
C ILE A 155 7.24 -8.59 -24.67
N PRO A 156 6.58 -9.65 -24.16
CA PRO A 156 5.16 -9.56 -23.80
C PRO A 156 4.94 -8.67 -22.58
N LEU A 157 3.97 -7.77 -22.69
CA LEU A 157 3.58 -6.83 -21.66
C LEU A 157 2.09 -6.95 -21.36
N ARG A 158 1.75 -7.03 -20.07
CA ARG A 158 0.39 -7.11 -19.57
C ARG A 158 0.20 -6.07 -18.47
N PHE A 159 -0.38 -4.93 -18.81
CA PHE A 159 -0.54 -3.82 -17.91
C PHE A 159 -1.99 -3.62 -17.51
N PHE A 160 -2.24 -3.39 -16.22
CA PHE A 160 -3.53 -2.99 -15.68
C PHE A 160 -3.59 -1.48 -15.51
N TRP A 161 -4.76 -0.88 -15.76
CA TRP A 161 -5.00 0.54 -15.68
C TRP A 161 -6.40 0.89 -15.19
N ASP A 162 -6.58 2.13 -14.80
CA ASP A 162 -7.85 2.69 -14.33
C ASP A 162 -8.60 3.39 -15.49
N LYS A 163 -8.92 2.64 -16.56
CA LYS A 163 -9.76 3.13 -17.68
C LYS A 163 -11.01 2.29 -17.82
N TRP A 164 -12.06 2.70 -17.14
CA TRP A 164 -13.36 2.03 -17.16
C TRP A 164 -14.16 2.23 -18.45
N GLU A 165 -13.79 3.22 -19.28
CA GLU A 165 -14.45 3.53 -20.56
C GLU A 165 -13.92 2.67 -21.73
N GLU A 166 -12.83 1.96 -21.54
CA GLU A 166 -12.21 1.08 -22.53
C GLU A 166 -12.78 -0.35 -22.42
N GLU A 167 -12.46 -1.21 -23.39
CA GLU A 167 -12.79 -2.65 -23.30
C GLU A 167 -12.06 -3.30 -22.11
N PRO A 168 -12.63 -4.37 -21.52
CA PRO A 168 -11.99 -5.10 -20.41
C PRO A 168 -10.54 -5.50 -20.70
N VAL A 169 -10.24 -5.82 -21.97
CA VAL A 169 -8.88 -6.10 -22.46
C VAL A 169 -8.64 -5.36 -23.76
N LYS A 170 -7.88 -4.32 -23.72
CA LYS A 170 -7.43 -3.59 -24.89
C LYS A 170 -6.13 -4.19 -25.43
N ARG A 171 -6.22 -4.95 -26.50
CA ARG A 171 -5.05 -5.48 -27.20
C ARG A 171 -4.48 -4.43 -28.14
N VAL A 172 -3.21 -4.03 -27.92
CA VAL A 172 -2.48 -3.13 -28.82
C VAL A 172 -1.91 -3.93 -29.98
N ASP A 173 -1.29 -5.08 -29.68
CA ASP A 173 -0.79 -6.06 -30.63
C ASP A 173 -0.69 -7.47 -30.00
N ASN A 174 0.09 -8.38 -30.59
CA ASN A 174 0.23 -9.76 -30.07
C ASN A 174 1.02 -9.85 -28.75
N THR A 175 1.71 -8.80 -28.35
CA THR A 175 2.65 -8.79 -27.22
C THR A 175 2.34 -7.67 -26.21
N LEU A 176 1.46 -6.72 -26.50
CA LEU A 176 1.04 -5.68 -25.54
C LEU A 176 -0.48 -5.68 -25.37
N SER A 177 -0.91 -5.85 -24.13
CA SER A 177 -2.32 -5.70 -23.75
C SER A 177 -2.46 -4.85 -22.47
N PHE A 178 -3.50 -4.03 -22.43
CA PHE A 178 -3.96 -3.32 -21.26
C PHE A 178 -5.26 -3.92 -20.75
N TYR A 179 -5.38 -4.10 -19.45
CA TYR A 179 -6.50 -4.73 -18.77
C TYR A 179 -7.19 -3.74 -17.85
N GLN A 180 -8.49 -3.76 -17.76
CA GLN A 180 -9.20 -3.17 -16.65
C GLN A 180 -8.86 -3.92 -15.35
N LEU A 181 -8.99 -3.23 -14.19
CA LEU A 181 -8.73 -3.86 -12.91
C LEU A 181 -9.73 -4.99 -12.66
N ASP A 182 -9.19 -6.17 -12.47
CA ASP A 182 -9.87 -7.38 -12.01
C ASP A 182 -8.93 -8.06 -11.01
N ASP A 183 -9.38 -8.20 -9.79
CA ASP A 183 -8.54 -8.66 -8.68
C ASP A 183 -7.99 -10.08 -8.88
N VAL A 184 -8.79 -10.97 -9.43
CA VAL A 184 -8.40 -12.38 -9.65
C VAL A 184 -7.37 -12.48 -10.78
N GLU A 185 -7.66 -11.83 -11.90
CA GLU A 185 -6.76 -11.85 -13.06
C GLU A 185 -5.46 -11.09 -12.78
N PHE A 186 -5.53 -9.99 -12.03
CA PHE A 186 -4.36 -9.23 -11.61
C PHE A 186 -3.37 -10.10 -10.82
N LEU A 187 -3.85 -10.79 -9.78
CA LEU A 187 -3.01 -11.66 -8.95
C LEU A 187 -2.49 -12.87 -9.72
N ARG A 188 -3.33 -13.47 -10.54
CA ARG A 188 -2.94 -14.60 -11.40
C ARG A 188 -1.79 -14.20 -12.33
N GLN A 189 -1.90 -13.02 -12.97
CA GLN A 189 -0.84 -12.52 -13.85
C GLN A 189 0.40 -12.10 -13.07
N MET A 190 0.26 -11.51 -11.89
CA MET A 190 1.39 -11.19 -11.03
C MET A 190 2.15 -12.46 -10.60
N ALA A 191 1.46 -13.50 -10.19
CA ALA A 191 2.08 -14.77 -9.78
C ALA A 191 2.89 -15.40 -10.92
N GLY A 192 2.43 -15.28 -12.16
CA GLY A 192 3.07 -15.87 -13.33
C GLY A 192 4.04 -14.97 -14.10
N CYS A 193 4.23 -13.73 -13.70
CA CYS A 193 5.10 -12.82 -14.46
C CYS A 193 6.60 -13.06 -14.20
N LYS A 194 7.42 -12.61 -15.15
CA LYS A 194 8.88 -12.55 -15.02
C LYS A 194 9.30 -11.43 -14.08
N ALA A 195 8.62 -10.29 -14.16
CA ALA A 195 8.91 -9.09 -13.39
C ALA A 195 7.65 -8.22 -13.29
N TYR A 196 7.60 -7.36 -12.28
CA TYR A 196 6.47 -6.46 -12.02
C TYR A 196 6.90 -4.99 -12.10
N ALA A 197 6.06 -4.14 -12.70
CA ALA A 197 6.29 -2.70 -12.78
C ALA A 197 5.03 -1.94 -12.32
N SER A 198 5.17 -1.00 -11.37
CA SER A 198 4.02 -0.28 -10.85
C SER A 198 4.32 1.16 -10.42
N THR A 199 3.26 1.91 -10.17
CA THR A 199 3.34 3.26 -9.58
C THR A 199 3.56 3.24 -8.05
N ALA A 200 4.12 2.15 -7.51
CA ALA A 200 4.53 2.02 -6.11
C ALA A 200 3.40 2.15 -5.07
N GLY A 201 2.21 1.61 -5.35
CA GLY A 201 1.18 1.38 -4.34
C GLY A 201 1.66 0.35 -3.32
N PHE A 202 1.47 0.63 -2.02
CA PHE A 202 2.00 -0.22 -0.94
C PHE A 202 1.56 -1.68 -1.06
N GLU A 203 0.26 -1.92 -1.23
CA GLU A 203 -0.32 -3.27 -1.27
C GLU A 203 0.22 -4.11 -2.42
N SER A 204 0.19 -3.60 -3.65
CA SER A 204 0.67 -4.33 -4.82
C SER A 204 2.18 -4.60 -4.79
N VAL A 205 2.96 -3.72 -4.17
CA VAL A 205 4.39 -3.94 -3.93
C VAL A 205 4.60 -5.07 -2.92
N CYS A 206 3.82 -5.09 -1.83
CA CYS A 206 3.86 -6.18 -0.84
C CYS A 206 3.48 -7.54 -1.46
N GLU A 207 2.44 -7.56 -2.29
CA GLU A 207 2.00 -8.77 -3.01
C GLU A 207 3.09 -9.30 -3.95
N ALA A 208 3.71 -8.40 -4.72
CA ALA A 208 4.80 -8.77 -5.62
C ALA A 208 6.05 -9.25 -4.85
N MET A 209 6.40 -8.63 -3.73
CA MET A 209 7.47 -9.09 -2.85
C MET A 209 7.18 -10.48 -2.28
N TYR A 210 5.94 -10.74 -1.83
CA TYR A 210 5.54 -12.05 -1.30
C TYR A 210 5.63 -13.13 -2.36
N LEU A 211 5.24 -12.82 -3.61
CA LEU A 211 5.34 -13.71 -4.77
C LEU A 211 6.77 -13.78 -5.36
N GLY A 212 7.73 -13.12 -4.73
CA GLY A 212 9.15 -13.17 -5.12
C GLY A 212 9.46 -12.51 -6.46
N LYS A 213 8.69 -11.46 -6.85
CA LYS A 213 8.88 -10.77 -8.13
C LYS A 213 9.85 -9.61 -8.02
N PRO A 214 10.81 -9.45 -8.95
CA PRO A 214 11.59 -8.22 -9.06
C PRO A 214 10.68 -7.06 -9.49
N ILE A 215 10.83 -5.89 -8.84
CA ILE A 215 9.89 -4.77 -8.98
C ILE A 215 10.59 -3.52 -9.52
N LEU A 216 9.97 -2.88 -10.53
CA LEU A 216 10.24 -1.49 -10.92
C LEU A 216 9.16 -0.60 -10.33
N MET A 217 9.54 0.37 -9.52
CA MET A 217 8.66 1.35 -8.90
C MET A 217 8.79 2.71 -9.58
N VAL A 218 7.68 3.23 -10.09
CA VAL A 218 7.58 4.53 -10.80
C VAL A 218 6.58 5.40 -10.05
N PRO A 219 7.00 6.06 -8.95
CA PRO A 219 6.08 6.82 -8.12
C PRO A 219 5.51 8.03 -8.86
N ALA A 220 4.22 8.32 -8.66
CA ALA A 220 3.49 9.41 -9.29
C ALA A 220 3.25 10.61 -8.34
N HIS A 221 3.39 10.42 -7.03
CA HIS A 221 3.19 11.45 -6.01
C HIS A 221 3.96 11.11 -4.73
N ILE A 222 4.05 12.10 -3.81
CA ILE A 222 4.90 12.06 -2.62
C ILE A 222 4.71 10.82 -1.73
N GLU A 223 3.49 10.31 -1.57
CA GLU A 223 3.25 9.09 -0.79
C GLU A 223 3.90 7.89 -1.46
N GLN A 224 3.74 7.77 -2.78
CA GLN A 224 4.37 6.69 -3.55
C GLN A 224 5.90 6.83 -3.61
N ASP A 225 6.45 8.06 -3.57
CA ASP A 225 7.90 8.27 -3.39
C ASP A 225 8.38 7.68 -2.08
N CYS A 226 7.64 7.93 -0.98
CA CYS A 226 7.96 7.37 0.34
C CYS A 226 7.84 5.84 0.34
N ASN A 227 6.78 5.29 -0.26
CA ASN A 227 6.57 3.84 -0.37
C ASN A 227 7.69 3.17 -1.16
N ALA A 228 8.03 3.72 -2.34
CA ALA A 228 9.10 3.19 -3.20
C ALA A 228 10.45 3.22 -2.51
N TYR A 229 10.75 4.31 -1.80
CA TYR A 229 12.01 4.45 -1.07
C TYR A 229 12.15 3.41 0.05
N ASP A 230 11.09 3.21 0.84
CA ASP A 230 11.07 2.22 1.92
C ASP A 230 11.08 0.78 1.39
N ALA A 231 10.32 0.50 0.34
CA ALA A 231 10.30 -0.79 -0.33
C ALA A 231 11.69 -1.15 -0.93
N LYS A 232 12.37 -0.19 -1.58
CA LYS A 232 13.73 -0.38 -2.08
C LYS A 232 14.70 -0.75 -0.96
N LYS A 233 14.63 -0.06 0.19
CA LYS A 233 15.45 -0.38 1.38
C LYS A 233 15.15 -1.78 1.93
N SER A 234 13.96 -2.29 1.68
CA SER A 234 13.52 -3.63 2.07
C SER A 234 13.78 -4.69 0.97
N GLY A 235 14.55 -4.35 -0.06
CA GLY A 235 14.95 -5.28 -1.12
C GLY A 235 13.86 -5.61 -2.14
N ALA A 236 12.79 -4.82 -2.24
CA ALA A 236 11.70 -5.06 -3.19
C ALA A 236 12.14 -4.93 -4.65
N GLY A 237 12.98 -3.92 -4.95
CA GLY A 237 13.31 -3.62 -6.34
C GLY A 237 14.01 -2.28 -6.53
N ILE A 238 13.81 -1.71 -7.71
CA ILE A 238 14.44 -0.46 -8.16
C ILE A 238 13.40 0.65 -8.34
N ILE A 239 13.84 1.91 -8.27
CA ILE A 239 13.02 3.10 -8.50
C ILE A 239 13.48 3.75 -9.80
N SER A 240 12.51 4.17 -10.62
CA SER A 240 12.74 4.95 -11.84
C SER A 240 11.76 6.12 -11.93
N SER A 241 12.10 7.13 -12.73
CA SER A 241 11.21 8.23 -13.09
C SER A 241 10.17 7.87 -14.16
N ASP A 242 10.38 6.75 -14.86
CA ASP A 242 9.50 6.25 -15.93
C ASP A 242 9.49 4.72 -15.98
N PHE A 243 8.63 4.15 -16.80
CA PHE A 243 8.57 2.69 -17.03
C PHE A 243 9.72 2.21 -17.93
N ASN A 244 10.97 2.39 -17.47
CA ASN A 244 12.15 1.84 -18.12
C ASN A 244 12.25 0.33 -17.84
N LEU A 245 11.51 -0.46 -18.61
CA LEU A 245 11.43 -1.91 -18.42
C LEU A 245 12.76 -2.63 -18.75
N GLN A 246 13.68 -1.98 -19.48
CA GLN A 246 15.04 -2.53 -19.69
C GLN A 246 15.80 -2.62 -18.37
N GLN A 247 15.75 -1.58 -17.53
CA GLN A 247 16.37 -1.61 -16.20
C GLN A 247 15.77 -2.70 -15.32
N LEU A 248 14.43 -2.91 -15.40
CA LEU A 248 13.76 -3.99 -14.68
C LEU A 248 14.26 -5.36 -15.12
N LEU A 249 14.38 -5.60 -16.43
CA LEU A 249 14.87 -6.87 -16.96
C LEU A 249 16.32 -7.15 -16.60
N GLU A 250 17.15 -6.11 -16.53
CA GLU A 250 18.55 -6.23 -16.08
C GLU A 250 18.60 -6.55 -14.58
N PHE A 251 17.86 -5.83 -13.77
CA PHE A 251 17.75 -6.08 -12.34
C PHE A 251 17.23 -7.50 -12.03
N ALA A 252 16.27 -7.98 -12.82
CA ALA A 252 15.66 -9.30 -12.63
C ALA A 252 16.64 -10.47 -12.82
N LYS A 253 17.79 -10.27 -13.50
CA LYS A 253 18.79 -11.34 -13.71
C LYS A 253 19.45 -11.78 -12.40
N ASP A 254 19.69 -10.81 -11.51
CA ASP A 254 20.41 -11.02 -10.24
C ASP A 254 19.51 -10.82 -9.02
N TYR A 255 18.20 -10.76 -9.24
CA TYR A 255 17.24 -10.56 -8.15
C TYR A 255 17.05 -11.82 -7.32
N HIS A 256 17.13 -11.65 -6.01
CA HIS A 256 16.83 -12.69 -5.04
C HIS A 256 15.66 -12.25 -4.15
N PRO A 257 14.58 -13.04 -4.06
CA PRO A 257 13.44 -12.72 -3.21
C PRO A 257 13.84 -12.56 -1.74
N ASN A 258 13.28 -11.53 -1.09
CA ASN A 258 13.49 -11.30 0.33
C ASN A 258 12.69 -12.31 1.16
N ARG A 259 13.35 -13.34 1.68
CA ARG A 259 12.72 -14.38 2.51
C ARG A 259 12.25 -13.86 3.87
N ASP A 260 12.97 -12.90 4.44
CA ASP A 260 12.60 -12.31 5.74
C ASP A 260 11.26 -11.56 5.63
N PHE A 261 11.00 -10.92 4.49
CA PHE A 261 9.69 -10.32 4.22
C PHE A 261 8.57 -11.36 4.20
N VAL A 262 8.79 -12.52 3.58
CA VAL A 262 7.79 -13.59 3.53
C VAL A 262 7.48 -14.13 4.94
N TYR A 263 8.51 -14.31 5.77
CA TYR A 263 8.32 -14.70 7.17
C TYR A 263 7.58 -13.63 7.97
N TRP A 264 7.95 -12.36 7.78
CA TRP A 264 7.31 -11.22 8.43
C TRP A 264 5.81 -11.16 8.12
N VAL A 265 5.43 -11.32 6.86
CA VAL A 265 4.02 -11.31 6.41
C VAL A 265 3.22 -12.49 6.94
N ARG A 266 3.81 -13.68 7.04
CA ARG A 266 3.10 -14.88 7.56
C ARG A 266 2.59 -14.71 8.98
N GLY A 267 3.21 -13.87 9.78
CA GLY A 267 2.76 -13.53 11.12
C GLY A 267 1.65 -12.48 11.20
N ALA A 268 1.18 -11.92 10.07
CA ALA A 268 0.32 -10.75 10.06
C ALA A 268 -1.03 -10.96 10.75
N GLU A 269 -1.74 -12.05 10.42
CA GLU A 269 -3.05 -12.36 10.98
C GLU A 269 -2.94 -12.58 12.50
N TYR A 270 -2.03 -13.41 12.94
CA TYR A 270 -1.80 -13.68 14.35
C TYR A 270 -1.44 -12.40 15.13
N THR A 271 -0.52 -11.59 14.57
CA THR A 271 -0.12 -10.33 15.18
C THR A 271 -1.29 -9.37 15.32
N LEU A 272 -2.09 -9.20 14.25
CA LEU A 272 -3.23 -8.29 14.27
C LEU A 272 -4.32 -8.76 15.25
N LEU A 273 -4.68 -10.04 15.23
CA LEU A 273 -5.72 -10.58 16.11
C LEU A 273 -5.32 -10.44 17.58
N ASN A 274 -4.09 -10.78 17.93
CA ASN A 274 -3.59 -10.61 19.30
C ASN A 274 -3.61 -9.15 19.75
N LEU A 275 -3.29 -8.19 18.87
CA LEU A 275 -3.37 -6.76 19.18
C LEU A 275 -4.81 -6.28 19.36
N LEU A 276 -5.74 -6.84 18.60
CA LEU A 276 -7.15 -6.50 18.72
C LEU A 276 -7.81 -7.15 19.95
N GLU A 277 -7.36 -8.32 20.38
CA GLU A 277 -7.94 -9.07 21.51
C GLU A 277 -7.31 -8.71 22.85
N SER A 278 -6.01 -8.38 22.88
CA SER A 278 -5.32 -8.04 24.12
C SER A 278 -5.63 -6.62 24.58
N ASP A 279 -5.95 -6.44 25.84
CA ASP A 279 -5.72 -5.17 26.50
C ASP A 279 -4.21 -4.86 26.49
N SER A 280 -3.85 -3.66 26.12
CA SER A 280 -2.51 -3.18 25.71
C SER A 280 -1.32 -3.50 26.64
N SER A 281 -1.50 -4.21 27.76
CA SER A 281 -0.47 -4.45 28.78
C SER A 281 0.36 -5.72 28.61
N ASN A 282 -0.08 -6.72 27.84
CA ASN A 282 0.57 -8.04 27.78
C ASN A 282 1.32 -8.37 26.49
N TYR A 283 1.28 -7.52 25.47
CA TYR A 283 1.74 -7.87 24.12
C TYR A 283 3.26 -8.00 23.97
N GLN A 284 4.04 -7.18 24.66
CA GLN A 284 5.51 -7.24 24.55
C GLN A 284 6.10 -8.55 25.05
N GLN A 285 5.42 -9.25 25.95
CA GLN A 285 5.87 -10.54 26.48
C GLN A 285 5.68 -11.71 25.50
N VAL A 286 4.66 -11.62 24.64
CA VAL A 286 4.32 -12.70 23.68
C VAL A 286 5.27 -12.70 22.48
N LEU A 287 5.58 -11.54 21.91
CA LEU A 287 6.53 -11.44 20.77
C LEU A 287 7.95 -11.88 21.15
N PHE A 288 8.38 -11.65 22.40
CA PHE A 288 9.72 -12.02 22.86
C PHE A 288 9.88 -13.54 23.03
N ASN A 289 8.80 -14.24 23.36
CA ASN A 289 8.82 -15.70 23.62
C ASN A 289 8.72 -16.54 22.34
N GLU A 290 8.31 -15.98 21.20
CA GLU A 290 8.16 -16.71 19.93
C GLU A 290 9.30 -16.47 18.92
N MET A 291 10.17 -15.49 19.18
CA MET A 291 11.36 -15.22 18.36
C MET A 291 12.63 -15.93 18.86
N TYR A 292 12.55 -16.65 19.96
CA TYR A 292 13.62 -17.45 20.58
C TYR A 292 13.07 -18.83 20.97
#